data_037cd1417f2894e3ca02d4a37fd02659
#
_entry.id   037cd1417f2894e3ca02d4a37fd02659
#
_cell.length_a   1.000
_cell.length_b   1.000
_cell.length_c   1.000
_cell.angle_alpha   90.00
_cell.angle_beta   90.00
_cell.angle_gamma   90.00
#
_symmetry.space_group_name_H-M   'P 1'
#
loop_
_entity.id
_entity.type
_entity.pdbx_description
1 polymer ?
#
loop_
_entity_poly.entity_id
_entity_poly.type
_entity_poly.pdbx_seq_one_letter_code
_entity_poly.pdbx_strand_id
1 'polypeptide(L)'
;SHDIRTPMNAIIGYADLAEKHRQEPERLQGYLKNIQVSGEKMLSIIDNVLELSRIESGKVTLEETAVEAGSIFESCVVMVQPELERKHQTMTVEKHTPNPYLYMDTSRILEVILNLVSNAIKYTGDGGHIRCAIRQLPSDREGWCVQELSVADNGIGMSEEFQQHIFEAFARERSSTVSGVEGSGLGMGIVKKLVDLMDGSIDIQSKLGEGSTFTVHIPCRLARQEDAVPKCAAERVDKTGLAGRRILLAEDNDLNAEITAELMGEEGLLVDRAENGAHCLEMLEKAPAGMYDAILMDVQMPVLDGYEATRKIRRLTDPWRANIPIIAITANAFAEDRQRALEVGMDDHVAKPIDMAKLIPVLQKQLHKHDGEAEEKRFSQSAP
;
A
#
# COMPACT_ATOMS: atom_id res chain seq x y z
N SER A 1 -15.15 17.46 -5.14
CA SER A 1 -16.32 16.96 -5.92
C SER A 1 -16.07 16.84 -7.43
N HIS A 2 -15.32 17.74 -8.06
CA HIS A 2 -15.02 17.67 -9.51
C HIS A 2 -14.08 16.50 -9.84
N ASP A 3 -13.04 16.29 -9.04
CA ASP A 3 -11.98 15.31 -9.29
C ASP A 3 -12.45 13.86 -9.10
N ILE A 4 -13.47 13.65 -8.28
CA ILE A 4 -14.17 12.34 -8.16
C ILE A 4 -15.14 12.14 -9.32
N ARG A 5 -15.84 13.18 -9.75
CA ARG A 5 -16.85 13.08 -10.82
C ARG A 5 -16.23 12.75 -12.19
N THR A 6 -15.04 13.27 -12.48
CA THR A 6 -14.36 13.05 -13.76
C THR A 6 -14.05 11.58 -14.01
N PRO A 7 -13.32 10.85 -13.15
CA PRO A 7 -13.07 9.42 -13.35
C PRO A 7 -14.37 8.59 -13.29
N MET A 8 -15.34 8.95 -12.45
CA MET A 8 -16.63 8.27 -12.41
C MET A 8 -17.39 8.36 -13.74
N ASN A 9 -17.44 9.55 -14.33
CA ASN A 9 -18.07 9.73 -15.65
C ASN A 9 -17.31 8.98 -16.75
N ALA A 10 -15.99 8.88 -16.65
CA ALA A 10 -15.18 8.09 -17.58
C ALA A 10 -15.51 6.59 -17.47
N ILE A 11 -15.61 6.04 -16.26
CA ILE A 11 -16.00 4.65 -16.02
C ILE A 11 -17.37 4.38 -16.68
N ILE A 12 -18.37 5.20 -16.37
CA ILE A 12 -19.73 5.02 -16.91
C ILE A 12 -19.71 5.13 -18.44
N GLY A 13 -19.05 6.16 -18.99
CA GLY A 13 -19.01 6.37 -20.44
C GLY A 13 -18.27 5.25 -21.20
N TYR A 14 -17.16 4.75 -20.66
CA TYR A 14 -16.45 3.61 -21.27
C TYR A 14 -17.19 2.28 -21.10
N ALA A 15 -17.96 2.09 -20.02
CA ALA A 15 -18.82 0.93 -19.85
C ALA A 15 -19.94 0.92 -20.91
N ASP A 16 -20.60 2.05 -21.15
CA ASP A 16 -21.61 2.20 -22.22
C ASP A 16 -21.01 1.93 -23.61
N LEU A 17 -19.78 2.40 -23.85
CA LEU A 17 -19.08 2.15 -25.11
C LEU A 17 -18.65 0.68 -25.26
N ALA A 18 -18.20 0.05 -24.20
CA ALA A 18 -17.85 -1.37 -24.17
C ALA A 18 -19.07 -2.24 -24.49
N GLU A 19 -20.26 -1.88 -23.94
CA GLU A 19 -21.49 -2.58 -24.23
C GLU A 19 -21.90 -2.47 -25.70
N LYS A 20 -21.78 -1.28 -26.29
CA LYS A 20 -22.13 -1.04 -27.71
C LYS A 20 -21.18 -1.74 -28.68
N HIS A 21 -19.91 -1.91 -28.30
CA HIS A 21 -18.86 -2.48 -29.16
C HIS A 21 -18.41 -3.87 -28.74
N ARG A 22 -19.28 -4.69 -28.14
CA ARG A 22 -18.98 -6.06 -27.65
C ARG A 22 -18.37 -6.97 -28.72
N GLN A 23 -18.68 -6.74 -29.99
CA GLN A 23 -18.21 -7.55 -31.11
C GLN A 23 -16.88 -7.05 -31.73
N GLU A 24 -16.29 -5.98 -31.18
CA GLU A 24 -15.05 -5.38 -31.64
C GLU A 24 -13.95 -5.57 -30.56
N PRO A 25 -13.22 -6.71 -30.53
CA PRO A 25 -12.35 -7.09 -29.41
C PRO A 25 -11.27 -6.04 -29.06
N GLU A 26 -10.65 -5.43 -30.08
CA GLU A 26 -9.60 -4.42 -29.84
C GLU A 26 -10.14 -3.14 -29.17
N ARG A 27 -11.32 -2.69 -29.59
CA ARG A 27 -11.99 -1.53 -28.97
C ARG A 27 -12.50 -1.86 -27.57
N LEU A 28 -13.08 -3.05 -27.39
CA LEU A 28 -13.55 -3.53 -26.11
C LEU A 28 -12.41 -3.55 -25.08
N GLN A 29 -11.26 -4.12 -25.46
CA GLN A 29 -10.08 -4.15 -24.59
C GLN A 29 -9.58 -2.75 -24.22
N GLY A 30 -9.60 -1.79 -25.17
CA GLY A 30 -9.27 -0.39 -24.92
C GLY A 30 -10.22 0.28 -23.91
N TYR A 31 -11.53 0.02 -24.03
CA TYR A 31 -12.53 0.56 -23.10
C TYR A 31 -12.40 -0.03 -21.70
N LEU A 32 -12.20 -1.34 -21.59
CA LEU A 32 -11.98 -2.03 -20.30
C LEU A 32 -10.74 -1.50 -19.59
N LYS A 33 -9.64 -1.30 -20.33
CA LYS A 33 -8.43 -0.68 -19.78
C LYS A 33 -8.67 0.74 -19.28
N ASN A 34 -9.45 1.55 -20.00
CA ASN A 34 -9.78 2.91 -19.57
C ASN A 34 -10.70 2.93 -18.33
N ILE A 35 -11.60 1.95 -18.20
CA ILE A 35 -12.43 1.76 -16.99
C ILE A 35 -11.51 1.46 -15.81
N GLN A 36 -10.59 0.52 -15.95
CA GLN A 36 -9.63 0.15 -14.91
C GLN A 36 -8.79 1.35 -14.47
N VAL A 37 -8.14 2.04 -15.40
CA VAL A 37 -7.32 3.24 -15.10
C VAL A 37 -8.13 4.33 -14.39
N SER A 38 -9.39 4.52 -14.78
CA SER A 38 -10.26 5.52 -14.15
C SER A 38 -10.68 5.09 -12.75
N GLY A 39 -10.90 3.80 -12.51
CA GLY A 39 -11.19 3.21 -11.20
C GLY A 39 -10.00 3.35 -10.23
N GLU A 40 -8.80 3.00 -10.67
CA GLU A 40 -7.56 3.16 -9.90
C GLU A 40 -7.33 4.62 -9.50
N LYS A 41 -7.57 5.55 -10.43
CA LYS A 41 -7.47 6.98 -10.17
C LYS A 41 -8.50 7.45 -9.13
N MET A 42 -9.73 6.96 -9.17
CA MET A 42 -10.77 7.30 -8.20
C MET A 42 -10.42 6.77 -6.81
N LEU A 43 -9.96 5.53 -6.70
CA LEU A 43 -9.48 4.95 -5.45
C LEU A 43 -8.33 5.75 -4.85
N SER A 44 -7.33 6.12 -5.65
CA SER A 44 -6.21 6.96 -5.18
C SER A 44 -6.68 8.31 -4.62
N ILE A 45 -7.70 8.95 -5.21
CA ILE A 45 -8.24 10.20 -4.69
C ILE A 45 -8.96 9.97 -3.34
N ILE A 46 -9.74 8.90 -3.22
CA ILE A 46 -10.44 8.55 -1.99
C ILE A 46 -9.43 8.26 -0.87
N ASP A 47 -8.41 7.47 -1.13
CA ASP A 47 -7.38 7.12 -0.17
C ASP A 47 -6.63 8.37 0.32
N ASN A 48 -6.26 9.26 -0.59
CA ASN A 48 -5.62 10.54 -0.25
C ASN A 48 -6.50 11.43 0.64
N VAL A 49 -7.82 11.49 0.38
CA VAL A 49 -8.76 12.27 1.21
C VAL A 49 -8.91 11.66 2.59
N LEU A 50 -9.01 10.33 2.68
CA LEU A 50 -9.10 9.61 3.94
C LEU A 50 -7.81 9.77 4.76
N GLU A 51 -6.64 9.66 4.12
CA GLU A 51 -5.34 9.87 4.75
C GLU A 51 -5.23 11.30 5.32
N LEU A 52 -5.55 12.31 4.53
CA LEU A 52 -5.55 13.71 4.97
C LEU A 52 -6.47 13.91 6.19
N SER A 53 -7.68 13.36 6.14
CA SER A 53 -8.66 13.45 7.24
C SER A 53 -8.16 12.78 8.53
N ARG A 54 -7.45 11.65 8.42
CA ARG A 54 -6.86 10.94 9.58
C ARG A 54 -5.71 11.73 10.20
N ILE A 55 -4.83 12.29 9.37
CA ILE A 55 -3.73 13.12 9.85
C ILE A 55 -4.29 14.36 10.57
N GLU A 56 -5.28 15.04 9.98
CA GLU A 56 -5.92 16.22 10.60
C GLU A 56 -6.67 15.92 11.90
N SER A 57 -7.23 14.73 12.02
CA SER A 57 -7.89 14.30 13.27
C SER A 57 -6.92 13.82 14.35
N GLY A 58 -5.60 13.83 14.10
CA GLY A 58 -4.57 13.38 15.05
C GLY A 58 -4.62 11.88 15.36
N LYS A 59 -5.22 11.09 14.47
CA LYS A 59 -5.34 9.64 14.65
C LYS A 59 -4.16 8.86 14.09
N VAL A 60 -3.25 9.52 13.37
CA VAL A 60 -2.05 8.88 12.82
C VAL A 60 -0.96 8.91 13.88
N THR A 61 -0.46 7.74 14.27
CA THR A 61 0.70 7.55 15.13
C THR A 61 1.90 7.12 14.30
N LEU A 62 3.10 7.61 14.64
CA LEU A 62 4.33 7.20 13.98
C LEU A 62 4.83 5.88 14.55
N GLU A 63 5.18 4.95 13.68
CA GLU A 63 5.80 3.67 14.05
C GLU A 63 7.30 3.70 13.73
N GLU A 64 8.07 4.29 14.62
CA GLU A 64 9.52 4.35 14.45
C GLU A 64 10.18 3.00 14.72
N THR A 65 10.87 2.46 13.72
CA THR A 65 11.69 1.26 13.81
C THR A 65 13.13 1.57 13.42
N ALA A 66 14.09 0.81 13.93
CA ALA A 66 15.48 0.95 13.52
C ALA A 66 15.66 0.37 12.12
N VAL A 67 16.04 1.22 11.16
CA VAL A 67 16.19 0.86 9.74
C VAL A 67 17.44 1.47 9.13
N GLU A 68 17.90 0.88 8.04
CA GLU A 68 18.94 1.49 7.21
C GLU A 68 18.32 2.58 6.32
N ALA A 69 18.67 3.85 6.56
CA ALA A 69 18.08 4.99 5.88
C ALA A 69 18.18 4.93 4.35
N GLY A 70 19.28 4.37 3.82
CA GLY A 70 19.50 4.25 2.37
C GLY A 70 18.55 3.28 1.68
N SER A 71 18.01 2.29 2.39
CA SER A 71 17.16 1.23 1.82
C SER A 71 15.78 1.75 1.35
N ILE A 72 15.32 2.87 1.89
CA ILE A 72 14.03 3.47 1.53
C ILE A 72 14.06 4.00 0.09
N PHE A 73 15.16 4.68 -0.30
CA PHE A 73 15.33 5.14 -1.70
C PHE A 73 15.49 3.97 -2.68
N GLU A 74 16.14 2.89 -2.29
CA GLU A 74 16.24 1.69 -3.14
C GLU A 74 14.85 1.12 -3.44
N SER A 75 13.98 1.06 -2.44
CA SER A 75 12.60 0.63 -2.62
C SER A 75 11.83 1.58 -3.54
N CYS A 76 12.00 2.90 -3.38
CA CYS A 76 11.39 3.90 -4.25
C CYS A 76 11.83 3.74 -5.71
N VAL A 77 13.15 3.57 -5.98
CA VAL A 77 13.69 3.40 -7.34
C VAL A 77 13.02 2.23 -8.05
N VAL A 78 12.90 1.08 -7.38
CA VAL A 78 12.25 -0.10 -7.96
C VAL A 78 10.78 0.18 -8.33
N MET A 79 10.06 0.91 -7.48
CA MET A 79 8.64 1.22 -7.70
C MET A 79 8.41 2.18 -8.88
N VAL A 80 9.31 3.15 -9.10
CA VAL A 80 9.13 4.17 -10.14
C VAL A 80 9.80 3.83 -11.46
N GLN A 81 10.61 2.77 -11.51
CA GLN A 81 11.36 2.36 -12.70
C GLN A 81 10.50 2.24 -13.97
N PRO A 82 9.31 1.60 -13.96
CA PRO A 82 8.47 1.48 -15.16
C PRO A 82 8.03 2.83 -15.73
N GLU A 83 7.77 3.82 -14.87
CA GLU A 83 7.37 5.16 -15.31
C GLU A 83 8.54 5.94 -15.91
N LEU A 84 9.73 5.82 -15.31
CA LEU A 84 10.97 6.41 -15.84
C LEU A 84 11.28 5.86 -17.24
N GLU A 85 11.19 4.53 -17.42
CA GLU A 85 11.42 3.87 -18.71
C GLU A 85 10.41 4.32 -19.77
N ARG A 86 9.13 4.42 -19.41
CA ARG A 86 8.07 4.88 -20.32
C ARG A 86 8.31 6.29 -20.84
N LYS A 87 8.88 7.19 -20.03
CA LYS A 87 9.21 8.57 -20.39
C LYS A 87 10.68 8.77 -20.80
N HIS A 88 11.46 7.70 -20.93
CA HIS A 88 12.90 7.76 -21.21
C HIS A 88 13.67 8.72 -20.26
N GLN A 89 13.18 8.87 -19.03
CA GLN A 89 13.80 9.73 -18.03
C GLN A 89 14.90 8.98 -17.29
N THR A 90 15.86 9.74 -16.76
CA THR A 90 16.94 9.19 -15.95
C THR A 90 16.82 9.67 -14.52
N MET A 91 17.11 8.79 -13.55
CA MET A 91 17.11 9.11 -12.12
C MET A 91 18.45 8.74 -11.51
N THR A 92 19.03 9.65 -10.72
CA THR A 92 20.25 9.41 -9.94
C THR A 92 19.97 9.54 -8.45
N VAL A 93 20.61 8.71 -7.63
CA VAL A 93 20.47 8.74 -6.17
C VAL A 93 21.85 8.89 -5.55
N GLU A 94 22.07 9.99 -4.82
CA GLU A 94 23.27 10.26 -4.06
C GLU A 94 23.02 9.99 -2.58
N LYS A 95 23.93 9.24 -1.93
CA LYS A 95 23.81 8.87 -0.52
C LYS A 95 25.02 9.37 0.27
N HIS A 96 24.77 10.15 1.31
CA HIS A 96 25.78 10.58 2.27
C HIS A 96 25.23 10.47 3.70
N THR A 97 25.31 9.25 4.25
CA THR A 97 24.75 8.88 5.55
C THR A 97 25.84 8.25 6.43
N PRO A 98 26.63 9.08 7.17
CA PRO A 98 27.71 8.59 8.05
C PRO A 98 27.24 7.55 9.08
N ASN A 99 26.02 7.71 9.59
CA ASN A 99 25.35 6.73 10.46
C ASN A 99 24.17 6.12 9.70
N PRO A 100 24.32 4.93 9.12
CA PRO A 100 23.31 4.39 8.22
C PRO A 100 22.02 3.98 8.94
N TYR A 101 22.07 3.68 10.25
CA TYR A 101 20.90 3.18 11.00
C TYR A 101 20.24 4.29 11.79
N LEU A 102 18.93 4.46 11.56
CA LEU A 102 18.10 5.50 12.19
C LEU A 102 16.78 4.90 12.64
N TYR A 103 16.20 5.46 13.72
CA TYR A 103 14.82 5.20 14.06
C TYR A 103 13.93 6.11 13.21
N MET A 104 13.08 5.52 12.37
CA MET A 104 12.14 6.24 11.51
C MET A 104 10.95 5.38 11.11
N ASP A 105 9.84 6.04 10.78
CA ASP A 105 8.69 5.38 10.16
C ASP A 105 8.94 5.24 8.66
N THR A 106 9.36 4.03 8.27
CA THR A 106 9.70 3.70 6.87
C THR A 106 8.54 3.93 5.92
N SER A 107 7.32 3.62 6.34
CA SER A 107 6.12 3.72 5.50
C SER A 107 5.81 5.18 5.19
N ARG A 108 5.85 6.05 6.20
CA ARG A 108 5.58 7.48 6.05
C ARG A 108 6.66 8.20 5.27
N ILE A 109 7.92 7.85 5.49
CA ILE A 109 9.03 8.43 4.71
C ILE A 109 8.97 7.97 3.26
N LEU A 110 8.68 6.69 3.00
CA LEU A 110 8.51 6.18 1.64
C LEU A 110 7.35 6.90 0.92
N GLU A 111 6.24 7.15 1.60
CA GLU A 111 5.09 7.90 1.09
C GLU A 111 5.47 9.33 0.71
N VAL A 112 6.23 10.04 1.55
CA VAL A 112 6.77 11.36 1.23
C VAL A 112 7.66 11.32 -0.01
N ILE A 113 8.62 10.38 -0.08
CA ILE A 113 9.54 10.24 -1.21
C ILE A 113 8.78 9.93 -2.50
N LEU A 114 7.84 8.98 -2.48
CA LEU A 114 7.05 8.59 -3.64
C LEU A 114 6.20 9.75 -4.17
N ASN A 115 5.59 10.55 -3.29
CA ASN A 115 4.85 11.74 -3.71
C ASN A 115 5.76 12.77 -4.40
N LEU A 116 6.95 13.03 -3.86
CA LEU A 116 7.91 13.96 -4.45
C LEU A 116 8.46 13.44 -5.78
N VAL A 117 8.87 12.18 -5.84
CA VAL A 117 9.45 11.56 -7.06
C VAL A 117 8.40 11.41 -8.15
N SER A 118 7.17 10.98 -7.83
CA SER A 118 6.10 10.88 -8.83
C SER A 118 5.73 12.26 -9.41
N ASN A 119 5.76 13.31 -8.60
CA ASN A 119 5.61 14.68 -9.10
C ASN A 119 6.78 15.07 -10.02
N ALA A 120 8.03 14.77 -9.65
CA ALA A 120 9.19 15.04 -10.50
C ALA A 120 9.07 14.31 -11.85
N ILE A 121 8.74 13.02 -11.87
CA ILE A 121 8.52 12.23 -13.10
C ILE A 121 7.41 12.85 -13.94
N LYS A 122 6.33 13.25 -13.30
CA LYS A 122 5.13 13.77 -13.94
C LYS A 122 5.39 15.10 -14.65
N TYR A 123 6.06 16.05 -14.00
CA TYR A 123 6.29 17.40 -14.49
C TYR A 123 7.60 17.58 -15.27
N THR A 124 8.38 16.53 -15.36
CA THR A 124 9.57 16.47 -16.24
C THR A 124 9.18 15.90 -17.59
N GLY A 125 9.67 16.50 -18.68
CA GLY A 125 9.47 16.04 -20.04
C GLY A 125 10.20 14.73 -20.34
N ASP A 126 9.90 14.13 -21.50
CA ASP A 126 10.57 12.92 -21.97
C ASP A 126 12.08 13.16 -22.11
N GLY A 127 12.88 12.18 -21.69
CA GLY A 127 14.35 12.28 -21.69
C GLY A 127 14.92 13.17 -20.58
N GLY A 128 14.10 13.70 -19.67
CA GLY A 128 14.54 14.55 -18.59
C GLY A 128 15.30 13.82 -17.48
N HIS A 129 15.78 14.56 -16.50
CA HIS A 129 16.62 14.04 -15.41
C HIS A 129 16.07 14.40 -14.04
N ILE A 130 16.05 13.40 -13.15
CA ILE A 130 15.64 13.55 -11.74
C ILE A 130 16.82 13.16 -10.88
N ARG A 131 17.15 14.02 -9.90
CA ARG A 131 18.21 13.77 -8.95
C ARG A 131 17.63 13.69 -7.54
N CYS A 132 17.83 12.56 -6.90
CA CYS A 132 17.51 12.36 -5.50
C CYS A 132 18.79 12.36 -4.67
N ALA A 133 18.76 12.96 -3.50
CA ALA A 133 19.85 12.86 -2.56
C ALA A 133 19.35 12.61 -1.14
N ILE A 134 20.10 11.81 -0.40
CA ILE A 134 19.90 11.56 1.02
C ILE A 134 21.18 11.95 1.74
N ARG A 135 21.07 12.90 2.68
CA ARG A 135 22.19 13.41 3.46
C ARG A 135 21.84 13.45 4.93
N GLN A 136 22.85 13.23 5.74
CA GLN A 136 22.72 13.31 7.18
C GLN A 136 23.45 14.56 7.68
N LEU A 137 22.69 15.46 8.30
CA LEU A 137 23.19 16.69 8.89
C LEU A 137 23.33 16.52 10.41
N PRO A 138 24.28 17.21 11.05
CA PRO A 138 24.41 17.20 12.50
C PRO A 138 23.17 17.81 13.17
N SER A 139 22.87 17.34 14.38
CA SER A 139 21.83 17.90 15.24
C SER A 139 22.46 18.40 16.53
N ASP A 140 21.91 19.49 17.10
CA ASP A 140 22.30 19.98 18.41
C ASP A 140 21.90 19.04 19.57
N ARG A 141 21.04 18.05 19.28
CA ARG A 141 20.56 17.07 20.25
C ARG A 141 21.47 15.83 20.20
N GLU A 142 22.05 15.46 21.34
CA GLU A 142 22.89 14.25 21.45
C GLU A 142 22.12 12.99 21.10
N GLY A 143 22.71 12.12 20.27
CA GLY A 143 22.08 10.89 19.78
C GLY A 143 21.06 11.10 18.65
N TRP A 144 20.98 12.30 18.07
CA TRP A 144 20.10 12.65 16.96
C TRP A 144 20.88 13.17 15.75
N CYS A 145 20.26 13.12 14.59
CA CYS A 145 20.69 13.78 13.37
C CYS A 145 19.47 14.39 12.67
N VAL A 146 19.71 15.21 11.67
CA VAL A 146 18.67 15.65 10.75
C VAL A 146 18.89 14.91 9.43
N GLN A 147 17.89 14.14 9.02
CA GLN A 147 17.89 13.46 7.73
C GLN A 147 17.36 14.43 6.68
N GLU A 148 18.22 14.84 5.76
CA GLU A 148 17.86 15.64 4.58
C GLU A 148 17.57 14.72 3.41
N LEU A 149 16.37 14.86 2.82
CA LEU A 149 15.92 14.16 1.62
C LEU A 149 15.63 15.22 0.56
N SER A 150 16.28 15.15 -0.60
CA SER A 150 16.04 16.10 -1.68
C SER A 150 15.67 15.39 -2.97
N VAL A 151 14.70 15.95 -3.69
CA VAL A 151 14.28 15.52 -5.03
C VAL A 151 14.33 16.75 -5.93
N ALA A 152 15.20 16.71 -6.93
CA ALA A 152 15.37 17.77 -7.91
C ALA A 152 15.03 17.25 -9.30
N ASP A 153 14.31 18.05 -10.08
CA ASP A 153 13.95 17.77 -11.46
C ASP A 153 14.35 18.94 -12.38
N ASN A 154 14.52 18.66 -13.65
CA ASN A 154 14.73 19.67 -14.71
C ASN A 154 13.45 19.87 -15.55
N GLY A 155 12.30 19.79 -14.92
CA GLY A 155 10.99 19.92 -15.56
C GLY A 155 10.56 21.37 -15.79
N ILE A 156 9.22 21.55 -15.86
CA ILE A 156 8.61 22.86 -16.18
C ILE A 156 8.78 23.92 -15.10
N GLY A 157 9.16 23.55 -13.87
CA GLY A 157 9.21 24.46 -12.73
C GLY A 157 7.84 25.04 -12.35
N MET A 158 7.85 25.99 -11.41
CA MET A 158 6.64 26.61 -10.84
C MET A 158 6.78 28.11 -10.72
N SER A 159 5.66 28.84 -10.84
CA SER A 159 5.61 30.29 -10.56
C SER A 159 5.79 30.55 -9.06
N GLU A 160 6.32 31.74 -8.71
CA GLU A 160 6.45 32.17 -7.31
C GLU A 160 5.09 32.23 -6.59
N GLU A 161 4.04 32.62 -7.31
CA GLU A 161 2.68 32.67 -6.79
C GLU A 161 2.19 31.26 -6.40
N PHE A 162 2.41 30.26 -7.25
CA PHE A 162 1.97 28.89 -6.99
C PHE A 162 2.79 28.22 -5.86
N GLN A 163 4.07 28.52 -5.73
CA GLN A 163 4.91 27.99 -4.65
C GLN A 163 4.35 28.33 -3.25
N GLN A 164 3.65 29.44 -3.07
CA GLN A 164 3.04 29.84 -1.80
C GLN A 164 1.83 28.97 -1.44
N HIS A 165 1.18 28.34 -2.42
CA HIS A 165 -0.06 27.59 -2.26
C HIS A 165 0.08 26.09 -2.54
N ILE A 166 1.26 25.61 -2.92
CA ILE A 166 1.45 24.21 -3.37
C ILE A 166 1.08 23.15 -2.32
N PHE A 167 1.13 23.49 -1.04
CA PHE A 167 0.76 22.61 0.07
C PHE A 167 -0.73 22.68 0.44
N GLU A 168 -1.49 23.55 -0.17
CA GLU A 168 -2.93 23.60 0.03
C GLU A 168 -3.59 22.41 -0.66
N ALA A 169 -4.61 21.86 -0.02
CA ALA A 169 -5.36 20.74 -0.61
C ALA A 169 -6.01 21.17 -1.93
N PHE A 170 -5.87 20.33 -2.97
CA PHE A 170 -6.37 20.57 -4.33
C PHE A 170 -5.70 21.72 -5.09
N ALA A 171 -4.56 22.24 -4.62
CA ALA A 171 -3.80 23.26 -5.32
C ALA A 171 -3.25 22.72 -6.66
N ARG A 172 -3.46 23.49 -7.73
CA ARG A 172 -2.96 23.17 -9.09
C ARG A 172 -2.58 24.46 -9.81
N GLU A 173 -1.45 24.46 -10.46
CA GLU A 173 -1.04 25.57 -11.29
C GLU A 173 -1.83 25.62 -12.61
N ARG A 174 -2.28 26.81 -13.01
CA ARG A 174 -3.08 27.00 -14.24
C ARG A 174 -2.35 26.53 -15.51
N SER A 175 -1.03 26.67 -15.53
CA SER A 175 -0.19 26.20 -16.66
C SER A 175 -0.17 24.67 -16.79
N SER A 176 -0.23 23.93 -15.68
CA SER A 176 -0.32 22.48 -15.70
C SER A 176 -1.64 21.95 -16.23
N THR A 177 -2.71 22.71 -16.07
CA THR A 177 -4.03 22.38 -16.61
C THR A 177 -4.06 22.51 -18.14
N VAL A 178 -3.29 23.46 -18.71
CA VAL A 178 -3.17 23.65 -20.15
C VAL A 178 -2.25 22.57 -20.78
N SER A 179 -1.27 22.09 -20.05
CA SER A 179 -0.36 21.03 -20.52
C SER A 179 -0.92 19.59 -20.46
N GLY A 180 -2.18 19.43 -19.98
CA GLY A 180 -2.82 18.11 -19.90
C GLY A 180 -2.25 17.18 -18.81
N VAL A 181 -1.43 17.69 -17.90
CA VAL A 181 -0.84 16.93 -16.81
C VAL A 181 -1.87 16.73 -15.68
N GLU A 182 -2.39 15.53 -15.57
CA GLU A 182 -3.42 15.19 -14.58
C GLU A 182 -2.87 14.96 -13.16
N GLY A 183 -3.62 15.37 -12.12
CA GLY A 183 -3.30 15.10 -10.71
C GLY A 183 -4.39 15.59 -9.78
N SER A 184 -4.54 14.99 -8.61
CA SER A 184 -5.54 15.35 -7.60
C SER A 184 -5.24 16.65 -6.86
N GLY A 185 -3.97 17.10 -6.85
CA GLY A 185 -3.55 18.25 -6.03
C GLY A 185 -3.52 17.97 -4.52
N LEU A 186 -3.63 16.70 -4.11
CA LEU A 186 -3.62 16.30 -2.69
C LEU A 186 -2.22 15.87 -2.20
N GLY A 187 -1.39 15.31 -3.08
CA GLY A 187 -0.12 14.70 -2.68
C GLY A 187 0.83 15.65 -1.92
N MET A 188 0.95 16.92 -2.35
CA MET A 188 1.82 17.87 -1.65
C MET A 188 1.25 18.31 -0.30
N GLY A 189 -0.08 18.39 -0.16
CA GLY A 189 -0.74 18.61 1.13
C GLY A 189 -0.45 17.47 2.11
N ILE A 190 -0.51 16.22 1.63
CA ILE A 190 -0.16 15.02 2.42
C ILE A 190 1.32 15.07 2.82
N VAL A 191 2.23 15.34 1.89
CA VAL A 191 3.68 15.48 2.18
C VAL A 191 3.90 16.48 3.32
N LYS A 192 3.30 17.68 3.22
CA LYS A 192 3.46 18.72 4.27
C LYS A 192 2.99 18.22 5.63
N LYS A 193 1.80 17.60 5.70
CA LYS A 193 1.22 17.08 6.94
C LYS A 193 2.06 15.94 7.54
N LEU A 194 2.56 15.02 6.72
CA LEU A 194 3.44 13.92 7.18
C LEU A 194 4.77 14.46 7.70
N VAL A 195 5.36 15.41 6.99
CA VAL A 195 6.61 16.05 7.44
C VAL A 195 6.39 16.79 8.76
N ASP A 196 5.28 17.54 8.91
CA ASP A 196 4.94 18.23 10.16
C ASP A 196 4.69 17.22 11.31
N LEU A 197 4.06 16.07 11.03
CA LEU A 197 3.85 15.00 12.00
C LEU A 197 5.17 14.39 12.50
N MET A 198 6.20 14.38 11.65
CA MET A 198 7.56 13.92 11.97
C MET A 198 8.46 15.04 12.55
N ASP A 199 7.88 16.16 13.01
CA ASP A 199 8.61 17.33 13.51
C ASP A 199 9.64 17.89 12.49
N GLY A 200 9.40 17.68 11.21
CA GLY A 200 10.28 18.07 10.12
C GLY A 200 9.93 19.40 9.46
N SER A 201 10.69 19.75 8.43
CA SER A 201 10.41 20.90 7.55
C SER A 201 10.58 20.52 6.09
N ILE A 202 9.91 21.24 5.20
CA ILE A 202 10.05 21.10 3.76
C ILE A 202 10.28 22.46 3.11
N ASP A 203 11.32 22.55 2.28
CA ASP A 203 11.71 23.73 1.52
C ASP A 203 11.56 23.47 0.02
N ILE A 204 11.25 24.52 -0.73
CA ILE A 204 11.05 24.49 -2.18
C ILE A 204 11.93 25.53 -2.83
N GLN A 205 12.61 25.13 -3.89
CA GLN A 205 13.30 26.01 -4.83
C GLN A 205 12.83 25.64 -6.23
N SER A 206 12.16 26.57 -6.91
CA SER A 206 11.64 26.31 -8.26
C SER A 206 11.63 27.59 -9.08
N LYS A 207 11.84 27.43 -10.39
CA LYS A 207 11.72 28.50 -11.36
C LYS A 207 11.14 27.97 -12.66
N LEU A 208 10.20 28.70 -13.24
CA LEU A 208 9.57 28.32 -14.50
C LEU A 208 10.62 28.07 -15.60
N GLY A 209 10.55 26.89 -16.23
CA GLY A 209 11.47 26.44 -17.28
C GLY A 209 12.81 25.90 -16.80
N GLU A 210 13.11 25.93 -15.49
CA GLU A 210 14.39 25.45 -14.93
C GLU A 210 14.22 24.20 -14.06
N GLY A 211 12.97 23.85 -13.68
CA GLY A 211 12.66 22.72 -12.81
C GLY A 211 12.43 23.10 -11.36
N SER A 212 12.36 22.08 -10.50
CA SER A 212 12.08 22.24 -9.07
C SER A 212 13.00 21.39 -8.23
N THR A 213 13.25 21.85 -7.00
CA THR A 213 13.94 21.09 -5.96
C THR A 213 13.12 21.17 -4.68
N PHE A 214 12.73 20.02 -4.17
CA PHE A 214 12.09 19.87 -2.87
C PHE A 214 13.11 19.29 -1.90
N THR A 215 13.26 19.90 -0.73
CA THR A 215 14.16 19.43 0.31
C THR A 215 13.40 19.26 1.61
N VAL A 216 13.42 18.06 2.14
CA VAL A 216 12.74 17.66 3.38
C VAL A 216 13.80 17.41 4.45
N HIS A 217 13.59 17.97 5.64
CA HIS A 217 14.44 17.77 6.80
C HIS A 217 13.63 17.08 7.90
N ILE A 218 14.08 15.93 8.36
CA ILE A 218 13.41 15.15 9.41
C ILE A 218 14.40 14.87 10.54
N PRO A 219 14.12 15.29 11.78
CA PRO A 219 14.94 14.92 12.94
C PRO A 219 14.77 13.43 13.22
N CYS A 220 15.87 12.68 13.23
CA CYS A 220 15.87 11.25 13.45
C CYS A 220 16.81 10.90 14.60
N ARG A 221 16.40 9.92 15.42
CA ARG A 221 17.25 9.35 16.44
C ARG A 221 18.20 8.33 15.80
N LEU A 222 19.47 8.37 16.21
CA LEU A 222 20.46 7.38 15.77
C LEU A 222 20.12 6.01 16.34
N ALA A 223 20.22 4.98 15.51
CA ALA A 223 20.06 3.58 15.90
C ALA A 223 21.39 2.84 15.78
N ARG A 224 21.53 1.71 16.47
CA ARG A 224 22.63 0.78 16.29
C ARG A 224 22.24 -0.28 15.26
N GLN A 225 23.24 -0.85 14.61
CA GLN A 225 23.01 -1.96 13.68
C GLN A 225 22.27 -3.14 14.32
N GLU A 226 22.53 -3.35 15.62
CA GLU A 226 21.93 -4.44 16.40
C GLU A 226 20.41 -4.23 16.62
N ASP A 227 19.96 -2.98 16.61
CA ASP A 227 18.56 -2.60 16.78
C ASP A 227 17.77 -2.72 15.45
N ALA A 228 18.49 -2.77 14.31
CA ALA A 228 17.86 -2.88 13.00
C ALA A 228 17.32 -4.30 12.80
N VAL A 229 16.03 -4.43 12.60
CA VAL A 229 15.38 -5.70 12.26
C VAL A 229 15.99 -6.22 10.96
N PRO A 230 16.54 -7.43 10.90
CA PRO A 230 17.03 -7.98 9.66
C PRO A 230 15.91 -7.94 8.61
N LYS A 231 16.17 -7.32 7.47
CA LYS A 231 15.28 -7.44 6.31
C LYS A 231 15.11 -8.93 6.04
N CYS A 232 13.95 -9.47 6.36
CA CYS A 232 13.61 -10.84 5.99
C CYS A 232 13.81 -10.90 4.48
N ALA A 233 14.84 -11.62 4.04
CA ALA A 233 15.12 -11.81 2.62
C ALA A 233 13.80 -12.27 2.00
N ALA A 234 13.34 -11.55 0.96
CA ALA A 234 12.18 -11.97 0.20
C ALA A 234 12.51 -13.39 -0.30
N GLU A 235 12.01 -14.40 0.41
CA GLU A 235 12.05 -15.77 -0.04
C GLU A 235 11.37 -15.78 -1.39
N ARG A 236 12.06 -16.32 -2.39
CA ARG A 236 11.49 -16.59 -3.70
C ARG A 236 10.30 -17.51 -3.46
N VAL A 237 9.12 -16.93 -3.52
CA VAL A 237 7.87 -17.64 -3.32
C VAL A 237 7.71 -18.59 -4.49
N ASP A 238 7.86 -19.88 -4.22
CA ASP A 238 7.66 -20.95 -5.21
C ASP A 238 6.14 -21.06 -5.44
N LYS A 239 5.67 -20.81 -6.67
CA LYS A 239 4.23 -20.82 -7.03
C LYS A 239 3.57 -22.21 -6.92
N THR A 240 4.30 -23.22 -6.50
CA THR A 240 3.81 -24.59 -6.33
C THR A 240 3.21 -24.75 -4.92
N GLY A 241 1.89 -24.95 -4.82
CA GLY A 241 1.24 -25.34 -3.55
C GLY A 241 -0.11 -24.74 -3.24
N LEU A 242 -0.67 -23.87 -4.10
CA LEU A 242 -1.98 -23.28 -3.87
C LEU A 242 -3.12 -24.04 -4.56
N ALA A 243 -2.84 -24.72 -5.68
CA ALA A 243 -3.86 -25.42 -6.46
C ALA A 243 -4.61 -26.46 -5.61
N GLY A 244 -5.94 -26.32 -5.59
CA GLY A 244 -6.84 -27.21 -4.83
C GLY A 244 -7.00 -26.86 -3.35
N ARG A 245 -6.27 -25.88 -2.80
CA ARG A 245 -6.50 -25.36 -1.45
C ARG A 245 -7.87 -24.68 -1.37
N ARG A 246 -8.57 -24.90 -0.26
CA ARG A 246 -9.92 -24.38 -0.04
C ARG A 246 -9.92 -23.26 0.99
N ILE A 247 -10.39 -22.11 0.56
CA ILE A 247 -10.41 -20.88 1.35
C ILE A 247 -11.86 -20.52 1.71
N LEU A 248 -12.09 -20.19 2.97
CA LEU A 248 -13.36 -19.64 3.43
C LEU A 248 -13.27 -18.11 3.41
N LEU A 249 -14.03 -17.48 2.51
CA LEU A 249 -14.09 -16.04 2.33
C LEU A 249 -15.27 -15.45 3.09
N ALA A 250 -15.04 -14.66 4.11
CA ALA A 250 -16.06 -13.88 4.81
C ALA A 250 -16.08 -12.45 4.24
N GLU A 251 -17.11 -12.12 3.46
CA GLU A 251 -17.30 -10.83 2.79
C GLU A 251 -18.81 -10.59 2.65
N ASP A 252 -19.30 -9.45 3.16
CA ASP A 252 -20.72 -9.09 3.17
C ASP A 252 -21.22 -8.54 1.84
N ASN A 253 -20.33 -7.96 1.04
CA ASN A 253 -20.66 -7.40 -0.26
C ASN A 253 -20.60 -8.49 -1.35
N ASP A 254 -21.76 -8.72 -2.04
CA ASP A 254 -21.89 -9.75 -3.07
C ASP A 254 -20.89 -9.58 -4.22
N LEU A 255 -20.74 -8.35 -4.70
CA LEU A 255 -19.84 -8.05 -5.83
C LEU A 255 -18.36 -8.25 -5.46
N ASN A 256 -17.95 -7.81 -4.28
CA ASN A 256 -16.58 -8.02 -3.80
C ASN A 256 -16.28 -9.51 -3.63
N ALA A 257 -17.23 -10.26 -3.08
CA ALA A 257 -17.09 -11.70 -2.88
C ALA A 257 -16.97 -12.44 -4.23
N GLU A 258 -17.81 -12.09 -5.22
CA GLU A 258 -17.78 -12.67 -6.55
C GLU A 258 -16.44 -12.42 -7.25
N ILE A 259 -15.99 -11.15 -7.29
CA ILE A 259 -14.70 -10.75 -7.89
C ILE A 259 -13.53 -11.48 -7.21
N THR A 260 -13.53 -11.51 -5.87
CA THR A 260 -12.45 -12.17 -5.11
C THR A 260 -12.42 -13.67 -5.39
N ALA A 261 -13.58 -14.34 -5.39
CA ALA A 261 -13.67 -15.76 -5.65
C ALA A 261 -13.23 -16.11 -7.07
N GLU A 262 -13.59 -15.30 -8.07
CA GLU A 262 -13.17 -15.50 -9.47
C GLU A 262 -11.65 -15.34 -9.62
N LEU A 263 -11.07 -14.26 -9.09
CA LEU A 263 -9.63 -14.03 -9.13
C LEU A 263 -8.84 -15.14 -8.43
N MET A 264 -9.31 -15.62 -7.28
CA MET A 264 -8.68 -16.72 -6.57
C MET A 264 -8.86 -18.06 -7.32
N GLY A 265 -9.98 -18.24 -8.00
CA GLY A 265 -10.24 -19.40 -8.86
C GLY A 265 -9.28 -19.49 -10.05
N GLU A 266 -8.89 -18.36 -10.65
CA GLU A 266 -7.86 -18.29 -11.70
C GLU A 266 -6.49 -18.77 -11.22
N GLU A 267 -6.18 -18.57 -9.91
CA GLU A 267 -4.97 -19.11 -9.28
C GLU A 267 -5.10 -20.57 -8.79
N GLY A 268 -6.23 -21.21 -9.07
CA GLY A 268 -6.50 -22.61 -8.75
C GLY A 268 -6.99 -22.88 -7.34
N LEU A 269 -7.40 -21.85 -6.59
CA LEU A 269 -7.98 -21.97 -5.27
C LEU A 269 -9.47 -22.30 -5.34
N LEU A 270 -9.98 -23.01 -4.33
CA LEU A 270 -11.41 -23.25 -4.14
C LEU A 270 -11.92 -22.27 -3.07
N VAL A 271 -12.99 -21.54 -3.37
CA VAL A 271 -13.50 -20.50 -2.46
C VAL A 271 -14.94 -20.81 -2.08
N ASP A 272 -15.21 -20.90 -0.78
CA ASP A 272 -16.56 -20.91 -0.23
C ASP A 272 -16.82 -19.57 0.47
N ARG A 273 -17.99 -18.97 0.22
CA ARG A 273 -18.33 -17.65 0.77
C ARG A 273 -19.19 -17.76 2.03
N ALA A 274 -18.88 -16.91 3.01
CA ALA A 274 -19.72 -16.58 4.15
C ALA A 274 -20.12 -15.10 4.08
N GLU A 275 -21.38 -14.77 4.30
CA GLU A 275 -21.93 -13.41 4.17
C GLU A 275 -21.58 -12.48 5.35
N ASN A 276 -21.06 -13.01 6.43
CA ASN A 276 -20.64 -12.27 7.64
C ASN A 276 -19.86 -13.20 8.59
N GLY A 277 -19.32 -12.63 9.66
CA GLY A 277 -18.53 -13.38 10.63
C GLY A 277 -19.30 -14.50 11.36
N ALA A 278 -20.60 -14.33 11.58
CA ALA A 278 -21.42 -15.38 12.21
C ALA A 278 -21.62 -16.58 11.27
N HIS A 279 -21.89 -16.32 9.99
CA HIS A 279 -22.00 -17.36 8.97
C HIS A 279 -20.67 -18.07 8.74
N CYS A 280 -19.56 -17.32 8.76
CA CYS A 280 -18.21 -17.89 8.69
C CYS A 280 -17.95 -18.90 9.84
N LEU A 281 -18.27 -18.53 11.08
CA LEU A 281 -18.13 -19.38 12.25
C LEU A 281 -19.01 -20.64 12.11
N GLU A 282 -20.27 -20.50 11.71
CA GLU A 282 -21.20 -21.60 11.50
C GLU A 282 -20.72 -22.59 10.43
N MET A 283 -20.22 -22.07 9.28
CA MET A 283 -19.65 -22.90 8.21
C MET A 283 -18.42 -23.66 8.70
N LEU A 284 -17.52 -22.99 9.43
CA LEU A 284 -16.32 -23.62 9.97
C LEU A 284 -16.64 -24.71 11.00
N GLU A 285 -17.64 -24.52 11.85
CA GLU A 285 -18.08 -25.51 12.86
C GLU A 285 -18.72 -26.74 12.21
N LYS A 286 -19.50 -26.57 11.14
CA LYS A 286 -20.15 -27.65 10.42
C LYS A 286 -19.23 -28.40 9.47
N ALA A 287 -18.15 -27.76 9.02
CA ALA A 287 -17.21 -28.36 8.09
C ALA A 287 -16.44 -29.53 8.72
N PRO A 288 -16.14 -30.58 7.97
CA PRO A 288 -15.15 -31.58 8.40
C PRO A 288 -13.82 -30.95 8.74
N ALA A 289 -13.12 -31.48 9.74
CA ALA A 289 -11.76 -31.02 10.05
C ALA A 289 -10.84 -31.18 8.80
N GLY A 290 -10.07 -30.13 8.46
CA GLY A 290 -9.22 -30.12 7.28
C GLY A 290 -9.94 -29.73 5.97
N MET A 291 -11.19 -29.30 6.02
CA MET A 291 -11.90 -28.86 4.82
C MET A 291 -11.39 -27.50 4.32
N TYR A 292 -11.15 -26.57 5.21
CA TYR A 292 -10.61 -25.24 4.87
C TYR A 292 -9.15 -25.13 5.26
N ASP A 293 -8.33 -24.58 4.39
CA ASP A 293 -6.89 -24.37 4.59
C ASP A 293 -6.60 -23.00 5.23
N ALA A 294 -7.43 -21.99 4.93
CA ALA A 294 -7.35 -20.65 5.53
C ALA A 294 -8.68 -19.92 5.45
N ILE A 295 -8.80 -18.84 6.22
CA ILE A 295 -9.92 -17.90 6.18
C ILE A 295 -9.42 -16.54 5.70
N LEU A 296 -10.08 -15.97 4.70
CA LEU A 296 -10.01 -14.55 4.38
C LEU A 296 -11.19 -13.86 5.06
N MET A 297 -10.90 -12.96 5.99
CA MET A 297 -11.89 -12.36 6.88
C MET A 297 -11.97 -10.85 6.68
N ASP A 298 -13.06 -10.36 6.11
CA ASP A 298 -13.33 -8.93 6.16
C ASP A 298 -13.49 -8.46 7.60
N VAL A 299 -12.83 -7.38 7.93
CA VAL A 299 -12.90 -6.78 9.27
C VAL A 299 -14.25 -6.12 9.50
N GLN A 300 -14.80 -5.43 8.50
CA GLN A 300 -16.02 -4.64 8.63
C GLN A 300 -17.21 -5.36 8.00
N MET A 301 -17.93 -6.13 8.80
CA MET A 301 -19.14 -6.84 8.37
C MET A 301 -20.29 -6.61 9.36
N PRO A 302 -21.57 -6.65 8.88
CA PRO A 302 -22.73 -6.61 9.73
C PRO A 302 -22.88 -7.90 10.56
N VAL A 303 -23.73 -7.86 11.58
CA VAL A 303 -24.10 -8.97 12.47
C VAL A 303 -22.96 -9.38 13.41
N LEU A 304 -21.83 -9.81 12.90
CA LEU A 304 -20.59 -10.13 13.61
C LEU A 304 -19.40 -9.68 12.79
N ASP A 305 -18.63 -8.74 13.31
CA ASP A 305 -17.43 -8.23 12.64
C ASP A 305 -16.29 -9.26 12.64
N GLY A 306 -15.28 -9.03 11.78
CA GLY A 306 -14.18 -9.97 11.61
C GLY A 306 -13.32 -10.14 12.87
N TYR A 307 -13.17 -9.10 13.70
CA TYR A 307 -12.42 -9.16 14.95
C TYR A 307 -13.14 -10.05 15.98
N GLU A 308 -14.44 -9.88 16.13
CA GLU A 308 -15.22 -10.72 17.04
C GLU A 308 -15.34 -12.17 16.54
N ALA A 309 -15.50 -12.36 15.22
CA ALA A 309 -15.51 -13.69 14.62
C ALA A 309 -14.17 -14.41 14.89
N THR A 310 -13.05 -13.74 14.69
CA THR A 310 -11.71 -14.28 14.98
C THR A 310 -11.56 -14.69 16.43
N ARG A 311 -11.95 -13.82 17.39
CA ARG A 311 -11.90 -14.17 18.83
C ARG A 311 -12.71 -15.41 19.17
N LYS A 312 -13.88 -15.60 18.52
CA LYS A 312 -14.72 -16.78 18.73
C LYS A 312 -14.07 -18.01 18.11
N ILE A 313 -13.53 -17.92 16.88
CA ILE A 313 -12.81 -19.02 16.23
C ILE A 313 -11.63 -19.48 17.07
N ARG A 314 -10.80 -18.56 17.58
CA ARG A 314 -9.63 -18.86 18.43
C ARG A 314 -10.00 -19.53 19.77
N ARG A 315 -11.26 -19.46 20.19
CA ARG A 315 -11.79 -20.12 21.41
C ARG A 315 -12.47 -21.46 21.17
N LEU A 316 -12.54 -21.92 19.94
CA LEU A 316 -13.10 -23.23 19.65
C LEU A 316 -12.29 -24.35 20.30
N THR A 317 -12.98 -25.40 20.75
CA THR A 317 -12.35 -26.54 21.42
C THR A 317 -11.55 -27.44 20.49
N ASP A 318 -11.88 -27.44 19.20
CA ASP A 318 -11.16 -28.17 18.17
C ASP A 318 -9.88 -27.41 17.81
N PRO A 319 -8.69 -27.98 18.11
CA PRO A 319 -7.42 -27.31 17.86
C PRO A 319 -7.17 -26.97 16.39
N TRP A 320 -7.71 -27.78 15.46
CA TRP A 320 -7.55 -27.51 14.03
C TRP A 320 -8.30 -26.24 13.63
N ARG A 321 -9.57 -26.10 14.05
CA ARG A 321 -10.38 -24.90 13.77
C ARG A 321 -9.84 -23.67 14.50
N ALA A 322 -9.40 -23.82 15.74
CA ALA A 322 -8.88 -22.73 16.53
C ALA A 322 -7.55 -22.14 15.98
N ASN A 323 -6.75 -22.96 15.29
CA ASN A 323 -5.44 -22.54 14.74
C ASN A 323 -5.45 -22.34 13.21
N ILE A 324 -6.61 -22.40 12.56
CA ILE A 324 -6.70 -22.15 11.12
C ILE A 324 -6.13 -20.76 10.78
N PRO A 325 -5.31 -20.61 9.75
CA PRO A 325 -4.81 -19.31 9.32
C PRO A 325 -5.95 -18.34 9.00
N ILE A 326 -5.94 -17.16 9.60
CA ILE A 326 -6.93 -16.09 9.36
C ILE A 326 -6.21 -14.86 8.85
N ILE A 327 -6.49 -14.47 7.62
CA ILE A 327 -5.93 -13.28 6.99
C ILE A 327 -7.01 -12.20 6.96
N ALA A 328 -6.74 -11.06 7.60
CA ALA A 328 -7.65 -9.93 7.59
C ALA A 328 -7.74 -9.30 6.21
N ILE A 329 -8.95 -8.96 5.78
CA ILE A 329 -9.20 -8.06 4.65
C ILE A 329 -9.62 -6.72 5.26
N THR A 330 -8.80 -5.68 5.09
CA THR A 330 -9.02 -4.37 5.69
C THR A 330 -9.33 -3.32 4.64
N ALA A 331 -10.13 -2.31 4.97
CA ALA A 331 -10.40 -1.19 4.07
C ALA A 331 -9.13 -0.39 3.74
N ASN A 332 -8.09 -0.47 4.58
CA ASN A 332 -6.86 0.28 4.44
C ASN A 332 -5.65 -0.56 4.90
N ALA A 333 -4.48 -0.27 4.30
CA ALA A 333 -3.20 -0.93 4.61
C ALA A 333 -2.47 -0.31 5.83
N PHE A 334 -3.20 0.34 6.76
CA PHE A 334 -2.56 1.06 7.86
C PHE A 334 -2.04 0.14 8.95
N ALA A 335 -0.94 0.55 9.56
CA ALA A 335 -0.27 -0.18 10.63
C ALA A 335 -1.17 -0.45 11.84
N GLU A 336 -2.08 0.48 12.18
CA GLU A 336 -3.05 0.32 13.28
C GLU A 336 -4.05 -0.82 13.03
N ASP A 337 -4.58 -0.93 11.81
CA ASP A 337 -5.51 -2.00 11.45
C ASP A 337 -4.79 -3.36 11.45
N ARG A 338 -3.53 -3.38 11.01
CA ARG A 338 -2.67 -4.56 11.09
C ARG A 338 -2.40 -4.97 12.53
N GLN A 339 -1.97 -4.03 13.36
CA GLN A 339 -1.67 -4.29 14.77
C GLN A 339 -2.90 -4.86 15.48
N ARG A 340 -4.06 -4.25 15.28
CA ARG A 340 -5.32 -4.71 15.86
C ARG A 340 -5.74 -6.09 15.35
N ALA A 341 -5.53 -6.40 14.07
CA ALA A 341 -5.78 -7.72 13.52
C ALA A 341 -4.91 -8.79 14.21
N LEU A 342 -3.63 -8.52 14.39
CA LEU A 342 -2.70 -9.42 15.08
C LEU A 342 -3.06 -9.59 16.57
N GLU A 343 -3.44 -8.52 17.26
CA GLU A 343 -3.84 -8.56 18.68
C GLU A 343 -5.09 -9.42 18.94
N VAL A 344 -6.01 -9.48 17.99
CA VAL A 344 -7.21 -10.33 18.12
C VAL A 344 -6.95 -11.78 17.70
N GLY A 345 -5.75 -12.08 17.16
CA GLY A 345 -5.33 -13.43 16.78
C GLY A 345 -5.46 -13.75 15.29
N MET A 346 -5.56 -12.76 14.41
CA MET A 346 -5.36 -12.96 12.97
C MET A 346 -3.87 -13.13 12.66
N ASP A 347 -3.53 -13.83 11.59
CA ASP A 347 -2.15 -14.21 11.27
C ASP A 347 -1.46 -13.22 10.33
N ASP A 348 -2.23 -12.55 9.47
CA ASP A 348 -1.73 -11.53 8.55
C ASP A 348 -2.89 -10.64 8.05
N HIS A 349 -2.61 -9.70 7.14
CA HIS A 349 -3.62 -8.81 6.57
C HIS A 349 -3.34 -8.47 5.11
N VAL A 350 -4.40 -8.09 4.37
CA VAL A 350 -4.36 -7.55 3.01
C VAL A 350 -5.37 -6.41 2.91
N ALA A 351 -4.99 -5.31 2.27
CA ALA A 351 -5.89 -4.18 2.07
C ALA A 351 -6.84 -4.38 0.88
N LYS A 352 -8.06 -3.82 0.97
CA LYS A 352 -8.98 -3.67 -0.16
C LYS A 352 -8.52 -2.48 -1.05
N PRO A 353 -8.70 -2.54 -2.39
CA PRO A 353 -9.18 -3.71 -3.13
C PRO A 353 -8.16 -4.85 -3.11
N ILE A 354 -8.64 -6.09 -3.14
CA ILE A 354 -7.78 -7.26 -3.08
C ILE A 354 -6.92 -7.33 -4.34
N ASP A 355 -5.61 -7.24 -4.15
CA ASP A 355 -4.59 -7.39 -5.18
C ASP A 355 -3.97 -8.79 -5.05
N MET A 356 -4.17 -9.64 -6.08
CA MET A 356 -3.67 -11.01 -6.06
C MET A 356 -2.14 -11.07 -5.97
N ALA A 357 -1.42 -10.08 -6.49
CA ALA A 357 0.03 -10.01 -6.35
C ALA A 357 0.49 -9.83 -4.90
N LYS A 358 -0.37 -9.30 -4.03
CA LYS A 358 -0.13 -9.15 -2.59
C LYS A 358 -0.72 -10.30 -1.78
N LEU A 359 -1.93 -10.75 -2.14
CA LEU A 359 -2.64 -11.80 -1.41
C LEU A 359 -1.94 -13.17 -1.53
N ILE A 360 -1.51 -13.55 -2.73
CA ILE A 360 -0.91 -14.86 -2.97
C ILE A 360 0.34 -15.12 -2.11
N PRO A 361 1.34 -14.21 -2.03
CA PRO A 361 2.50 -14.39 -1.15
C PRO A 361 2.11 -14.52 0.34
N VAL A 362 1.11 -13.75 0.80
CA VAL A 362 0.64 -13.81 2.19
C VAL A 362 -0.01 -15.17 2.47
N LEU A 363 -0.90 -15.62 1.59
CA LEU A 363 -1.55 -16.94 1.70
C LEU A 363 -0.51 -18.07 1.74
N GLN A 364 0.44 -18.08 0.82
CA GLN A 364 1.48 -19.10 0.74
C GLN A 364 2.31 -19.17 2.03
N LYS A 365 2.74 -18.01 2.52
CA LYS A 365 3.50 -17.91 3.78
C LYS A 365 2.73 -18.51 4.96
N GLN A 366 1.45 -18.18 5.10
CA GLN A 366 0.65 -18.66 6.23
C GLN A 366 0.28 -20.14 6.11
N LEU A 367 0.01 -20.62 4.90
CA LEU A 367 -0.25 -22.04 4.64
C LEU A 367 0.98 -22.91 4.92
N HIS A 368 2.16 -22.52 4.45
CA HIS A 368 3.42 -23.24 4.71
C HIS A 368 3.73 -23.31 6.20
N LYS A 369 3.54 -22.21 6.94
CA LYS A 369 3.72 -22.18 8.39
C LYS A 369 2.77 -23.16 9.09
N HIS A 370 1.51 -23.17 8.70
CA HIS A 370 0.49 -24.05 9.27
C HIS A 370 0.76 -25.52 8.97
N ASP A 371 1.16 -25.86 7.73
CA ASP A 371 1.52 -27.23 7.32
C ASP A 371 2.73 -27.73 8.12
N GLY A 372 3.78 -26.92 8.31
CA GLY A 372 4.96 -27.26 9.11
C GLY A 372 4.65 -27.53 10.59
N GLU A 373 3.81 -26.69 11.21
CA GLU A 373 3.38 -26.88 12.60
C GLU A 373 2.51 -28.13 12.78
N ALA A 374 1.71 -28.50 11.75
CA ALA A 374 0.90 -29.69 11.77
C ALA A 374 1.76 -30.97 11.65
N GLU A 375 2.83 -30.96 10.87
CA GLU A 375 3.79 -32.05 10.77
C GLU A 375 4.59 -32.26 12.06
N GLU A 376 5.10 -31.19 12.68
CA GLU A 376 5.83 -31.29 13.96
C GLU A 376 4.95 -31.87 15.08
N LYS A 377 3.68 -31.49 15.16
CA LYS A 377 2.72 -32.05 16.13
C LYS A 377 2.41 -33.54 15.88
N ARG A 378 2.38 -33.98 14.63
CA ARG A 378 2.22 -35.40 14.29
C ARG A 378 3.44 -36.21 14.69
N PHE A 379 4.65 -35.71 14.48
CA PHE A 379 5.90 -36.37 14.89
C PHE A 379 6.03 -36.45 16.41
N SER A 380 5.65 -35.41 17.15
CA SER A 380 5.74 -35.41 18.63
C SER A 380 4.70 -36.32 19.31
N GLN A 381 3.58 -36.64 18.66
CA GLN A 381 2.57 -37.59 19.15
C GLN A 381 2.83 -39.04 18.73
N SER A 382 3.75 -39.29 17.81
CA SER A 382 4.13 -40.63 17.34
C SER A 382 5.45 -41.15 17.92
N ALA A 383 6.11 -40.43 18.83
CA ALA A 383 7.26 -40.92 19.57
C ALA A 383 6.78 -41.81 20.76
N PRO A 384 7.25 -43.05 20.87
CA PRO A 384 6.83 -44.03 21.87
C PRO A 384 7.22 -43.66 23.30
#